data_14037a11025f28c3c054e1f6532fd22e
#
_entry.id   14037a11025f28c3c054e1f6532fd22e
#
_cell.length_a   1.000
_cell.length_b   1.000
_cell.length_c   1.000
_cell.angle_alpha   90.00
_cell.angle_beta   90.00
_cell.angle_gamma   90.00
#
_symmetry.space_group_name_H-M   'P 1'
#
loop_
_entity.id
_entity.type
_entity.pdbx_description
1 polymer ?
#
loop_
_entity_poly.entity_id
_entity_poly.type
_entity_poly.pdbx_seq_one_letter_code
_entity_poly.pdbx_strand_id
1 'polypeptide(L)'
;MSSGNKHIEDFIPQRPPFVFIDTIDEITDTTAGTRFTIPDICPLVSDGILPLSGLMENAAQTCAARSGNKIGFIGAVKQMNVTRLPRVGETLTTRAQVIQEVLNICLMEVTTTINNEPIATTTLKIAIME
;
A
#
# COMPACT_ATOMS: atom_id res chain seq x y z
N MET A 1 -5.56 -16.35 -16.73
CA MET A 1 -5.94 -14.95 -16.55
C MET A 1 -4.76 -14.14 -16.06
N SER A 2 -4.56 -12.99 -16.63
CA SER A 2 -3.44 -12.13 -16.25
C SER A 2 -3.70 -11.48 -14.92
N SER A 3 -2.65 -11.40 -14.07
CA SER A 3 -2.74 -10.68 -12.81
C SER A 3 -2.97 -9.18 -13.02
N GLY A 4 -2.57 -8.63 -14.17
CA GLY A 4 -2.77 -7.21 -14.49
C GLY A 4 -4.22 -6.83 -14.73
N ASN A 5 -5.13 -7.80 -14.82
CA ASN A 5 -6.55 -7.55 -15.06
C ASN A 5 -7.39 -7.49 -13.78
N LYS A 6 -6.76 -7.52 -12.61
CA LYS A 6 -7.50 -7.38 -11.37
C LYS A 6 -8.08 -5.97 -11.25
N HIS A 7 -9.36 -5.92 -10.88
CA HIS A 7 -10.01 -4.64 -10.64
C HIS A 7 -9.66 -4.16 -9.25
N ILE A 8 -8.91 -3.07 -9.19
CA ILE A 8 -8.45 -2.50 -7.91
C ILE A 8 -9.61 -2.25 -6.96
N GLU A 9 -10.73 -1.75 -7.47
CA GLU A 9 -11.88 -1.40 -6.65
C GLU A 9 -12.55 -2.60 -6.00
N ASP A 10 -12.27 -3.81 -6.47
CA ASP A 10 -12.76 -5.03 -5.84
C ASP A 10 -11.94 -5.41 -4.60
N PHE A 11 -10.77 -4.80 -4.44
CA PHE A 11 -9.81 -5.16 -3.40
C PHE A 11 -9.65 -4.09 -2.32
N ILE A 12 -9.99 -2.85 -2.61
CA ILE A 12 -9.86 -1.76 -1.65
C ILE A 12 -11.14 -0.91 -1.61
N PRO A 13 -11.43 -0.27 -0.47
CA PRO A 13 -12.62 0.59 -0.37
C PRO A 13 -12.45 1.97 -0.98
N GLN A 14 -11.21 2.42 -1.15
CA GLN A 14 -10.92 3.75 -1.69
C GLN A 14 -11.36 3.84 -3.16
N ARG A 15 -11.68 5.05 -3.60
CA ARG A 15 -12.12 5.34 -4.97
C ARG A 15 -11.34 6.53 -5.51
N PRO A 16 -11.22 6.64 -6.86
CA PRO A 16 -10.54 7.79 -7.45
C PRO A 16 -11.11 9.10 -6.93
N PRO A 17 -10.28 10.13 -6.73
CA PRO A 17 -8.85 10.19 -7.06
C PRO A 17 -7.91 9.68 -5.96
N PHE A 18 -8.44 9.03 -4.93
CA PHE A 18 -7.65 8.59 -3.77
C PHE A 18 -7.25 7.11 -3.84
N VAL A 19 -7.09 6.57 -5.04
CA VAL A 19 -6.56 5.22 -5.24
C VAL A 19 -5.06 5.34 -5.52
N PHE A 20 -4.25 4.74 -4.65
CA PHE A 20 -2.79 4.83 -4.70
C PHE A 20 -2.17 3.49 -5.07
N ILE A 21 -2.85 2.73 -5.93
CA ILE A 21 -2.41 1.45 -6.48
C ILE A 21 -2.82 1.41 -7.94
N ASP A 22 -1.90 1.11 -8.85
CA ASP A 22 -2.22 0.91 -10.26
C ASP A 22 -2.47 -0.56 -10.58
N THR A 23 -1.62 -1.44 -10.05
CA THR A 23 -1.73 -2.89 -10.29
C THR A 23 -1.54 -3.66 -8.99
N ILE A 24 -2.22 -4.80 -8.93
CA ILE A 24 -2.01 -5.78 -7.85
C ILE A 24 -1.27 -6.94 -8.48
N ASP A 25 -0.02 -7.13 -8.08
CA ASP A 25 0.87 -8.12 -8.69
C ASP A 25 0.85 -9.46 -7.96
N GLU A 26 0.54 -9.44 -6.67
CA GLU A 26 0.56 -10.63 -5.84
C GLU A 26 -0.46 -10.50 -4.73
N ILE A 27 -1.25 -11.54 -4.51
CA ILE A 27 -2.07 -11.68 -3.30
C ILE A 27 -2.02 -13.13 -2.88
N THR A 28 -1.60 -13.36 -1.64
CA THR A 28 -1.65 -14.68 -1.00
C THR A 28 -2.32 -14.53 0.36
N ASP A 29 -2.42 -15.62 1.11
CA ASP A 29 -2.99 -15.55 2.45
C ASP A 29 -2.19 -14.64 3.38
N THR A 30 -0.92 -14.42 3.11
CA THR A 30 -0.01 -13.69 4.00
C THR A 30 0.67 -12.50 3.35
N THR A 31 0.51 -12.30 2.05
CA THR A 31 1.22 -11.23 1.34
C THR A 31 0.32 -10.49 0.37
N ALA A 32 0.71 -9.27 0.04
CA ALA A 32 0.17 -8.53 -1.08
C ALA A 32 1.30 -7.70 -1.70
N GLY A 33 1.31 -7.62 -3.03
CA GLY A 33 2.28 -6.82 -3.76
C GLY A 33 1.57 -5.93 -4.76
N THR A 34 1.94 -4.66 -4.83
CA THR A 34 1.30 -3.68 -5.69
C THR A 34 2.33 -2.78 -6.36
N ARG A 35 1.91 -2.13 -7.44
CA ARG A 35 2.68 -1.06 -8.08
C ARG A 35 1.83 0.17 -8.25
N PHE A 36 2.47 1.32 -8.11
CA PHE A 36 1.83 2.61 -8.28
C PHE A 36 2.82 3.60 -8.87
N THR A 37 2.53 4.09 -10.07
CA THR A 37 3.31 5.16 -10.69
C THR A 37 2.68 6.48 -10.30
N ILE A 38 3.46 7.36 -9.69
CA ILE A 38 2.94 8.62 -9.16
C ILE A 38 2.61 9.56 -10.32
N PRO A 39 1.31 9.87 -10.53
CA PRO A 39 0.92 10.72 -11.66
C PRO A 39 1.21 12.19 -11.39
N ASP A 40 1.25 12.99 -12.47
CA ASP A 40 1.43 14.44 -12.36
C ASP A 40 0.36 15.08 -11.48
N ILE A 41 -0.87 14.60 -11.61
CA ILE A 41 -1.98 15.06 -10.79
C ILE A 41 -2.33 13.97 -9.81
N CYS A 42 -1.96 14.19 -8.56
CA CYS A 42 -2.21 13.25 -7.48
C CYS A 42 -2.60 14.07 -6.25
N PRO A 43 -3.66 13.70 -5.52
CA PRO A 43 -4.22 14.54 -4.46
C PRO A 43 -3.22 15.00 -3.40
N LEU A 44 -2.25 14.15 -3.07
CA LEU A 44 -1.32 14.48 -1.98
C LEU A 44 0.01 15.04 -2.46
N VAL A 45 0.27 14.99 -3.78
CA VAL A 45 1.55 15.48 -4.31
C VAL A 45 1.65 16.99 -4.19
N SER A 46 2.82 17.48 -3.74
CA SER A 46 3.14 18.89 -3.65
C SER A 46 4.56 19.10 -4.15
N ASP A 47 4.73 20.03 -5.08
CA ASP A 47 6.03 20.35 -5.68
C ASP A 47 6.71 19.11 -6.30
N GLY A 48 5.91 18.24 -6.91
CA GLY A 48 6.41 17.04 -7.58
C GLY A 48 6.84 15.93 -6.63
N ILE A 49 6.54 16.05 -5.33
CA ILE A 49 6.95 15.09 -4.31
C ILE A 49 5.72 14.48 -3.65
N LEU A 50 5.74 13.15 -3.51
CA LEU A 50 4.72 12.44 -2.74
C LEU A 50 5.15 12.47 -1.28
N PRO A 51 4.36 13.09 -0.39
CA PRO A 51 4.74 13.19 1.02
C PRO A 51 4.55 11.88 1.76
N LEU A 52 4.94 11.89 3.03
CA LEU A 52 4.81 10.73 3.91
C LEU A 52 3.39 10.19 3.93
N SER A 53 2.39 11.09 3.95
CA SER A 53 0.98 10.68 3.94
C SER A 53 0.64 9.85 2.69
N GLY A 54 1.23 10.16 1.55
CA GLY A 54 1.02 9.39 0.32
C GLY A 54 1.64 8.01 0.39
N LEU A 55 2.83 7.90 0.97
CA LEU A 55 3.45 6.60 1.20
C LEU A 55 2.59 5.75 2.14
N MET A 56 2.04 6.36 3.17
CA MET A 56 1.16 5.67 4.10
C MET A 56 -0.12 5.20 3.42
N GLU A 57 -0.71 6.03 2.56
CA GLU A 57 -1.91 5.64 1.81
C GLU A 57 -1.63 4.44 0.92
N ASN A 58 -0.52 4.45 0.19
CA ASN A 58 -0.12 3.33 -0.65
C ASN A 58 0.08 2.06 0.19
N ALA A 59 0.79 2.18 1.32
CA ALA A 59 1.05 1.05 2.20
C ALA A 59 -0.24 0.47 2.77
N ALA A 60 -1.14 1.34 3.24
CA ALA A 60 -2.41 0.92 3.82
C ALA A 60 -3.30 0.23 2.79
N GLN A 61 -3.35 0.78 1.56
CA GLN A 61 -4.14 0.19 0.49
C GLN A 61 -3.58 -1.15 0.05
N THR A 62 -2.25 -1.29 0.03
CA THR A 62 -1.62 -2.59 -0.26
C THR A 62 -2.01 -3.63 0.79
N CYS A 63 -1.99 -3.25 2.05
CA CYS A 63 -2.43 -4.15 3.13
C CYS A 63 -3.91 -4.51 2.98
N ALA A 64 -4.75 -3.53 2.66
CA ALA A 64 -6.18 -3.77 2.47
C ALA A 64 -6.46 -4.71 1.31
N ALA A 65 -5.66 -4.64 0.25
CA ALA A 65 -5.81 -5.50 -0.91
C ALA A 65 -5.71 -6.98 -0.56
N ARG A 66 -4.87 -7.32 0.42
CA ARG A 66 -4.75 -8.72 0.88
C ARG A 66 -6.07 -9.24 1.43
N SER A 67 -6.83 -8.38 2.08
CA SER A 67 -8.10 -8.76 2.73
C SER A 67 -9.27 -8.87 1.77
N GLY A 68 -9.10 -8.51 0.49
CA GLY A 68 -10.14 -8.68 -0.52
C GLY A 68 -11.39 -7.86 -0.25
N ASN A 69 -11.26 -6.55 -0.18
CA ASN A 69 -12.38 -5.62 0.00
C ASN A 69 -13.01 -5.61 1.39
N LYS A 70 -12.37 -6.21 2.38
CA LYS A 70 -12.80 -6.02 3.75
C LYS A 70 -12.31 -4.66 4.24
N ILE A 71 -13.15 -3.98 5.01
CA ILE A 71 -12.76 -2.68 5.55
C ILE A 71 -11.79 -2.88 6.69
N GLY A 72 -10.63 -2.22 6.59
CA GLY A 72 -9.62 -2.26 7.64
C GLY A 72 -9.31 -0.86 8.13
N PHE A 73 -8.92 -0.78 9.39
CA PHE A 73 -8.49 0.46 10.02
C PHE A 73 -7.06 0.31 10.52
N ILE A 74 -6.23 1.33 10.26
CA ILE A 74 -4.90 1.37 10.85
C ILE A 74 -5.08 1.69 12.34
N GLY A 75 -4.77 0.74 13.19
CA GLY A 75 -4.82 0.94 14.64
C GLY A 75 -3.55 1.56 15.17
N ALA A 76 -2.41 1.29 14.54
CA ALA A 76 -1.13 1.84 14.95
C ALA A 76 -0.11 1.73 13.82
N VAL A 77 0.81 2.69 13.78
CA VAL A 77 2.04 2.62 12.99
C VAL A 77 3.15 2.37 14.00
N LYS A 78 3.77 1.19 13.93
CA LYS A 78 4.75 0.79 14.93
C LYS A 78 6.13 1.35 14.66
N GLN A 79 6.53 1.27 13.41
CA GLN A 79 7.80 1.80 12.97
C GLN A 79 7.64 2.32 11.56
N MET A 80 8.33 3.38 11.25
CA MET A 80 8.36 3.89 9.89
C MET A 80 9.72 4.50 9.63
N ASN A 81 10.44 3.91 8.68
CA ASN A 81 11.74 4.37 8.27
C ASN A 81 11.67 4.76 6.80
N VAL A 82 12.00 6.00 6.49
CA VAL A 82 11.95 6.52 5.12
C VAL A 82 13.30 7.12 4.79
N THR A 83 13.93 6.65 3.71
CA THR A 83 15.22 7.18 3.29
C THR A 83 15.06 8.38 2.35
N ARG A 84 14.00 8.41 1.55
CA ARG A 84 13.66 9.56 0.74
C ARG A 84 12.21 9.51 0.33
N LEU A 85 11.67 10.65 -0.09
CA LEU A 85 10.30 10.73 -0.59
C LEU A 85 10.29 10.55 -2.10
N PRO A 86 9.28 9.84 -2.63
CA PRO A 86 9.16 9.63 -4.08
C PRO A 86 8.77 10.89 -4.82
N ARG A 87 9.07 10.88 -6.13
CA ARG A 87 8.72 11.98 -7.03
C ARG A 87 7.73 11.52 -8.07
N VAL A 88 6.99 12.48 -8.62
CA VAL A 88 6.12 12.25 -9.78
C VAL A 88 6.89 11.50 -10.86
N GLY A 89 6.26 10.50 -11.44
CA GLY A 89 6.87 9.67 -12.49
C GLY A 89 7.58 8.43 -11.98
N GLU A 90 7.91 8.38 -10.70
CA GLU A 90 8.52 7.18 -10.12
C GLU A 90 7.46 6.13 -9.81
N THR A 91 7.86 4.86 -9.87
CA THR A 91 6.96 3.75 -9.58
C THR A 91 7.33 3.13 -8.24
N LEU A 92 6.33 3.11 -7.34
CA LEU A 92 6.44 2.41 -6.07
C LEU A 92 6.09 0.94 -6.29
N THR A 93 6.99 0.06 -5.88
CA THR A 93 6.70 -1.36 -5.77
C THR A 93 6.61 -1.67 -4.29
N THR A 94 5.43 -2.04 -3.83
CA THR A 94 5.14 -2.18 -2.40
C THR A 94 4.74 -3.60 -2.10
N ARG A 95 5.34 -4.17 -1.07
CA ARG A 95 5.04 -5.53 -0.63
C ARG A 95 4.69 -5.50 0.84
N ALA A 96 3.54 -6.06 1.16
CA ALA A 96 3.05 -6.21 2.52
C ALA A 96 3.08 -7.69 2.90
N GLN A 97 3.50 -7.98 4.11
CA GLN A 97 3.59 -9.34 4.62
C GLN A 97 3.04 -9.41 6.03
N VAL A 98 2.17 -10.39 6.28
CA VAL A 98 1.66 -10.64 7.63
C VAL A 98 2.78 -11.16 8.50
N ILE A 99 3.00 -10.49 9.63
CA ILE A 99 3.94 -10.94 10.65
C ILE A 99 3.20 -11.74 11.72
N GLN A 100 2.01 -11.27 12.08
CA GLN A 100 1.22 -11.89 13.13
C GLN A 100 -0.25 -11.56 12.89
N GLU A 101 -1.11 -12.53 13.12
CA GLU A 101 -2.55 -12.32 13.00
C GLU A 101 -3.24 -13.00 14.17
N VAL A 102 -4.06 -12.23 14.91
CA VAL A 102 -4.83 -12.72 16.04
C VAL A 102 -6.24 -12.15 15.91
N LEU A 103 -7.21 -13.03 15.75
CA LEU A 103 -8.60 -12.64 15.54
C LEU A 103 -8.70 -11.72 14.32
N ASN A 104 -9.23 -10.51 14.49
CA ASN A 104 -9.35 -9.55 13.40
C ASN A 104 -8.24 -8.49 13.40
N ILE A 105 -7.17 -8.73 14.16
CA ILE A 105 -6.04 -7.80 14.22
C ILE A 105 -4.86 -8.43 13.50
N CYS A 106 -4.29 -7.67 12.55
CA CYS A 106 -3.20 -8.13 11.71
C CYS A 106 -2.03 -7.17 11.83
N LEU A 107 -0.85 -7.71 12.11
CA LEU A 107 0.39 -6.95 12.11
C LEU A 107 1.10 -7.23 10.79
N MET A 108 1.35 -6.19 10.01
CA MET A 108 1.93 -6.31 8.69
C MET A 108 3.19 -5.48 8.55
N GLU A 109 4.20 -6.08 7.94
CA GLU A 109 5.41 -5.36 7.55
C GLU A 109 5.29 -4.98 6.08
N VAL A 110 5.54 -3.70 5.78
CA VAL A 110 5.41 -3.16 4.43
C VAL A 110 6.73 -2.55 4.00
N THR A 111 7.20 -2.98 2.83
CA THR A 111 8.41 -2.44 2.22
C THR A 111 8.07 -1.82 0.88
N THR A 112 8.49 -0.58 0.68
CA THR A 112 8.29 0.15 -0.58
C THR A 112 9.65 0.35 -1.23
N THR A 113 9.73 -0.04 -2.51
CA THR A 113 10.97 0.10 -3.29
C THR A 113 10.72 0.93 -4.53
N ILE A 114 11.79 1.56 -5.02
CA ILE A 114 11.82 2.22 -6.33
C ILE A 114 13.06 1.69 -7.04
N ASN A 115 12.86 1.09 -8.23
CA ASN A 115 13.96 0.46 -8.99
C ASN A 115 14.76 -0.51 -8.12
N ASN A 116 14.05 -1.36 -7.37
CA ASN A 116 14.63 -2.37 -6.49
C ASN A 116 15.41 -1.80 -5.29
N GLU A 117 15.34 -0.50 -5.06
CA GLU A 117 15.99 0.11 -3.90
C GLU A 117 14.93 0.40 -2.83
N PRO A 118 15.06 -0.14 -1.62
CA PRO A 118 14.11 0.16 -0.56
C PRO A 118 14.19 1.64 -0.17
N ILE A 119 13.05 2.31 -0.16
CA ILE A 119 12.97 3.71 0.25
C ILE A 119 12.18 3.88 1.53
N ALA A 120 11.33 2.91 1.87
CA ALA A 120 10.50 3.01 3.07
C ALA A 120 10.18 1.62 3.60
N THR A 121 10.19 1.49 4.91
CA THR A 121 9.69 0.30 5.60
C THR A 121 8.80 0.76 6.74
N THR A 122 7.72 0.02 6.98
CA THR A 122 6.84 0.33 8.10
C THR A 122 6.19 -0.94 8.60
N THR A 123 5.77 -0.91 9.86
CA THR A 123 4.99 -1.96 10.45
C THR A 123 3.64 -1.36 10.85
N LEU A 124 2.57 -1.93 10.31
CA LEU A 124 1.21 -1.46 10.54
C LEU A 124 0.42 -2.49 11.33
N LYS A 125 -0.32 -2.01 12.32
CA LYS A 125 -1.31 -2.80 13.02
C LYS A 125 -2.68 -2.45 12.44
N ILE A 126 -3.35 -3.44 11.87
CA ILE A 126 -4.61 -3.23 11.15
C ILE A 126 -5.71 -4.03 11.82
N ALA A 127 -6.81 -3.36 12.13
CA ALA A 127 -8.03 -4.02 12.58
C ALA A 127 -8.94 -4.18 11.37
N ILE A 128 -9.39 -5.40 11.10
CA ILE A 128 -10.23 -5.71 9.96
C ILE A 128 -11.66 -5.86 10.43
N MET A 129 -12.56 -5.12 9.81
CA MET A 129 -13.99 -5.20 10.07
C MET A 129 -14.64 -6.16 9.08
N GLU A 130 -15.45 -7.04 9.56
CA GLU A 130 -16.18 -7.99 8.71
C GLU A 130 -17.64 -7.61 8.57
#